data_da756f889a0739990b0ede85eb389ce6
#
_entry.id   da756f889a0739990b0ede85eb389ce6
#
_cell.length_a   1.000
_cell.length_b   1.000
_cell.length_c   1.000
_cell.angle_alpha   90.00
_cell.angle_beta   90.00
_cell.angle_gamma   90.00
#
_symmetry.space_group_name_H-M   'P 1'
#
loop_
_entity.id
_entity.type
_entity.pdbx_description
1 polymer ?
#
loop_
_entity_poly.entity_id
_entity_poly.type
_entity_poly.pdbx_seq_one_letter_code
_entity_poly.pdbx_strand_id
1 'polypeptide(L)'
;MKLKKKIPLILLNARITKKTFKRWIKIKKFARSIFNNILISYPQNQETKFYLEKLGSKKIIKIGNLKFIENNFEKKISNSKSFKSIFQNKKVWVASSTHKNEEIFCAKAHIELKKQNKNLITIIIPRHVHRVKQIVKDIQNLGLSIAIHSSNKGNLKGKDIYIVDTFGETKKFHELASSVFLGGSIVSRGGQNPLEAARSGARILHGPNIDNFKDVYKLLKFLKISIQIRSPKKLASLILFKKNKYKALKIKKIGRKIFNKTIIEIDNLINNEFKKT
;
A
#
# COMPACT_ATOMS: atom_id res chain seq x y z
N MET A 1 -51.81 0.00 -6.16
CA MET A 1 -50.53 0.59 -6.61
C MET A 1 -49.45 0.30 -5.53
N LYS A 2 -48.59 -0.71 -5.73
CA LYS A 2 -47.54 -1.06 -4.76
C LYS A 2 -46.48 0.02 -4.81
N LEU A 3 -46.37 0.82 -3.76
CA LEU A 3 -45.25 1.75 -3.56
C LEU A 3 -43.93 0.96 -3.59
N LYS A 4 -43.17 1.08 -4.69
CA LYS A 4 -41.78 0.55 -4.73
C LYS A 4 -40.99 1.32 -3.65
N LYS A 5 -40.68 0.67 -2.51
CA LYS A 5 -39.79 1.25 -1.50
C LYS A 5 -38.47 1.63 -2.18
N LYS A 6 -38.14 2.90 -2.19
CA LYS A 6 -36.86 3.37 -2.72
C LYS A 6 -35.76 2.94 -1.75
N ILE A 7 -34.89 2.04 -2.18
CA ILE A 7 -33.71 1.64 -1.39
C ILE A 7 -32.78 2.85 -1.27
N PRO A 8 -32.42 3.29 -0.07
CA PRO A 8 -31.49 4.39 0.11
C PRO A 8 -30.09 4.03 -0.40
N LEU A 9 -29.51 4.88 -1.25
CA LEU A 9 -28.17 4.69 -1.82
C LEU A 9 -27.14 5.54 -1.07
N ILE A 10 -26.08 4.92 -0.58
CA ILE A 10 -24.93 5.61 0.04
C ILE A 10 -23.67 5.41 -0.78
N LEU A 11 -22.78 6.39 -0.79
CA LEU A 11 -21.49 6.33 -1.47
C LEU A 11 -20.35 6.29 -0.45
N LEU A 12 -19.85 5.09 -0.16
CA LEU A 12 -18.82 4.85 0.84
C LEU A 12 -17.40 4.88 0.24
N ASN A 13 -16.47 5.53 0.93
CA ASN A 13 -15.06 5.66 0.53
C ASN A 13 -14.86 6.24 -0.88
N ALA A 14 -15.69 7.19 -1.25
CA ALA A 14 -15.69 7.78 -2.58
C ALA A 14 -14.32 8.35 -2.97
N ARG A 15 -13.92 8.08 -4.21
CA ARG A 15 -12.74 8.66 -4.84
C ARG A 15 -13.07 9.16 -6.23
N ILE A 16 -12.95 10.46 -6.43
CA ILE A 16 -13.06 11.10 -7.74
C ILE A 16 -11.72 11.79 -8.04
N THR A 17 -11.09 11.42 -9.16
CA THR A 17 -9.87 12.08 -9.63
C THR A 17 -10.21 13.30 -10.48
N LYS A 18 -9.28 14.25 -10.63
CA LYS A 18 -9.44 15.41 -11.51
C LYS A 18 -9.85 15.01 -12.94
N LYS A 19 -9.28 13.92 -13.48
CA LYS A 19 -9.65 13.37 -14.80
C LYS A 19 -11.10 12.90 -14.85
N THR A 20 -11.55 12.15 -13.84
CA THR A 20 -12.92 11.65 -13.73
C THR A 20 -13.90 12.81 -13.52
N PHE A 21 -13.55 13.77 -12.65
CA PHE A 21 -14.38 14.98 -12.43
C PHE A 21 -14.60 15.78 -13.72
N LYS A 22 -13.53 16.02 -14.51
CA LYS A 22 -13.63 16.70 -15.81
C LYS A 22 -14.58 15.99 -16.78
N ARG A 23 -14.65 14.63 -16.75
CA ARG A 23 -15.58 13.87 -17.57
C ARG A 23 -17.04 14.09 -17.11
N TRP A 24 -17.30 14.01 -15.80
CA TRP A 24 -18.61 14.24 -15.22
C TRP A 24 -19.15 15.66 -15.46
N ILE A 25 -18.31 16.67 -15.41
CA ILE A 25 -18.70 18.07 -15.69
C ILE A 25 -19.20 18.26 -17.13
N LYS A 26 -18.68 17.50 -18.10
CA LYS A 26 -19.16 17.57 -19.49
C LYS A 26 -20.63 17.16 -19.63
N ILE A 27 -21.13 16.29 -18.74
CA ILE A 27 -22.50 15.78 -18.70
C ILE A 27 -23.19 16.20 -17.41
N LYS A 28 -23.07 17.47 -17.05
CA LYS A 28 -23.44 18.03 -15.72
C LYS A 28 -24.89 17.74 -15.30
N LYS A 29 -25.85 17.83 -16.23
CA LYS A 29 -27.27 17.55 -15.93
C LYS A 29 -27.45 16.09 -15.48
N PHE A 30 -26.87 15.16 -16.22
CA PHE A 30 -26.89 13.73 -15.90
C PHE A 30 -26.10 13.41 -14.62
N ALA A 31 -24.94 13.99 -14.44
CA ALA A 31 -24.17 13.85 -13.20
C ALA A 31 -25.01 14.29 -11.98
N ARG A 32 -25.65 15.45 -12.04
CA ARG A 32 -26.54 15.94 -10.97
C ARG A 32 -27.71 15.01 -10.68
N SER A 33 -28.34 14.41 -11.69
CA SER A 33 -29.43 13.46 -11.48
C SER A 33 -29.00 12.22 -10.71
N ILE A 34 -27.75 11.74 -10.94
CA ILE A 34 -27.18 10.61 -10.20
C ILE A 34 -26.79 11.01 -8.77
N PHE A 35 -25.92 12.03 -8.64
CA PHE A 35 -25.34 12.37 -7.34
C PHE A 35 -26.37 12.97 -6.36
N ASN A 36 -27.43 13.61 -6.87
CA ASN A 36 -28.52 14.14 -6.06
C ASN A 36 -29.44 13.05 -5.45
N ASN A 37 -29.45 11.84 -6.04
CA ASN A 37 -30.17 10.68 -5.54
C ASN A 37 -29.38 9.87 -4.50
N ILE A 38 -28.11 10.21 -4.25
CA ILE A 38 -27.31 9.61 -3.20
C ILE A 38 -27.70 10.24 -1.86
N LEU A 39 -28.18 9.42 -0.92
CA LEU A 39 -28.61 9.87 0.41
C LEU A 39 -27.47 10.56 1.14
N ILE A 40 -26.28 9.94 1.13
CA ILE A 40 -25.09 10.46 1.77
C ILE A 40 -23.81 9.94 1.09
N SER A 41 -22.81 10.81 0.97
CA SER A 41 -21.51 10.50 0.38
C SER A 41 -20.39 10.65 1.42
N TYR A 42 -19.53 9.64 1.51
CA TYR A 42 -18.35 9.61 2.39
C TYR A 42 -17.07 9.64 1.56
N PRO A 43 -16.54 10.83 1.23
CA PRO A 43 -15.31 10.96 0.47
C PRO A 43 -14.09 10.58 1.30
N GLN A 44 -13.11 9.94 0.64
CA GLN A 44 -11.84 9.57 1.27
C GLN A 44 -10.91 10.76 1.53
N ASN A 45 -11.07 11.87 0.79
CA ASN A 45 -10.20 13.05 0.88
C ASN A 45 -10.96 14.36 0.56
N GLN A 46 -10.29 15.50 0.78
CA GLN A 46 -10.87 16.82 0.58
C GLN A 46 -11.13 17.14 -0.90
N GLU A 47 -10.28 16.67 -1.80
CA GLU A 47 -10.46 16.88 -3.24
C GLU A 47 -11.73 16.21 -3.75
N THR A 48 -11.97 14.96 -3.34
CA THR A 48 -13.19 14.23 -3.69
C THR A 48 -14.44 14.88 -3.05
N LYS A 49 -14.33 15.38 -1.82
CA LYS A 49 -15.42 16.15 -1.19
C LYS A 49 -15.83 17.32 -2.08
N PHE A 50 -14.88 18.15 -2.47
CA PHE A 50 -15.13 19.30 -3.36
C PHE A 50 -15.76 18.88 -4.69
N TYR A 51 -15.31 17.79 -5.31
CA TYR A 51 -15.90 17.30 -6.56
C TYR A 51 -17.34 16.81 -6.39
N LEU A 52 -17.65 16.11 -5.31
CA LEU A 52 -19.01 15.67 -5.00
C LEU A 52 -19.97 16.84 -4.79
N GLU A 53 -19.54 17.90 -4.10
CA GLU A 53 -20.30 19.15 -3.95
C GLU A 53 -20.64 19.76 -5.32
N LYS A 54 -19.67 19.87 -6.22
CA LYS A 54 -19.85 20.41 -7.58
C LYS A 54 -20.73 19.52 -8.47
N LEU A 55 -20.76 18.20 -8.22
CA LEU A 55 -21.59 17.23 -8.95
C LEU A 55 -23.02 17.12 -8.39
N GLY A 56 -23.35 17.79 -7.28
CA GLY A 56 -24.70 17.88 -6.74
C GLY A 56 -25.03 16.89 -5.63
N SER A 57 -24.04 16.27 -4.99
CA SER A 57 -24.26 15.45 -3.80
C SER A 57 -24.76 16.32 -2.64
N LYS A 58 -25.91 15.97 -2.03
CA LYS A 58 -26.59 16.79 -1.02
C LYS A 58 -25.95 16.71 0.36
N LYS A 59 -25.66 15.49 0.82
CA LYS A 59 -25.08 15.26 2.15
C LYS A 59 -23.71 14.60 2.01
N ILE A 60 -22.67 15.27 2.51
CA ILE A 60 -21.28 14.82 2.38
C ILE A 60 -20.61 14.89 3.74
N ILE A 61 -20.20 13.74 4.28
CA ILE A 61 -19.48 13.65 5.56
C ILE A 61 -18.13 12.99 5.35
N LYS A 62 -17.06 13.69 5.73
CA LYS A 62 -15.69 13.15 5.64
C LYS A 62 -15.34 12.35 6.90
N ILE A 63 -15.34 11.03 6.80
CA ILE A 63 -14.94 10.12 7.88
C ILE A 63 -13.47 9.69 7.76
N GLY A 64 -12.90 9.73 6.56
CA GLY A 64 -11.51 9.34 6.27
C GLY A 64 -11.43 8.27 5.19
N ASN A 65 -10.21 7.80 4.91
CA ASN A 65 -9.97 6.79 3.88
C ASN A 65 -9.97 5.38 4.51
N LEU A 66 -10.93 4.54 4.13
CA LEU A 66 -11.08 3.17 4.66
C LEU A 66 -9.86 2.28 4.38
N LYS A 67 -9.00 2.63 3.45
CA LYS A 67 -7.73 1.91 3.21
C LYS A 67 -6.82 1.90 4.45
N PHE A 68 -6.99 2.86 5.38
CA PHE A 68 -6.25 2.86 6.66
C PHE A 68 -6.72 1.77 7.64
N ILE A 69 -7.91 1.21 7.44
CA ILE A 69 -8.43 0.13 8.28
C ILE A 69 -7.62 -1.14 8.00
N GLU A 70 -7.17 -1.80 9.07
CA GLU A 70 -6.49 -3.08 8.96
C GLU A 70 -7.54 -4.17 8.74
N ASN A 71 -7.36 -5.01 7.72
CA ASN A 71 -8.22 -6.16 7.51
C ASN A 71 -7.81 -7.28 8.49
N ASN A 72 -8.50 -7.38 9.62
CA ASN A 72 -8.23 -8.41 10.64
C ASN A 72 -8.76 -9.80 10.26
N PHE A 73 -9.54 -9.90 9.16
CA PHE A 73 -10.07 -11.18 8.65
C PHE A 73 -9.02 -12.01 7.90
N GLU A 74 -7.91 -11.41 7.48
CA GLU A 74 -6.77 -12.22 7.03
C GLU A 74 -6.30 -13.04 8.23
N LYS A 75 -6.45 -14.39 8.13
CA LYS A 75 -5.88 -15.36 9.09
C LYS A 75 -4.50 -14.83 9.51
N LYS A 76 -4.22 -14.76 10.81
CA LYS A 76 -2.86 -14.54 11.30
C LYS A 76 -1.98 -15.52 10.54
N ILE A 77 -1.32 -15.06 9.49
CA ILE A 77 -0.29 -15.83 8.84
C ILE A 77 0.73 -16.03 9.95
N SER A 78 0.70 -17.20 10.55
CA SER A 78 1.68 -17.53 11.59
C SER A 78 3.02 -17.48 10.85
N ASN A 79 3.77 -16.40 11.07
CA ASN A 79 5.19 -16.43 10.77
C ASN A 79 5.74 -17.53 11.65
N SER A 80 5.76 -18.76 11.13
CA SER A 80 6.31 -19.89 11.84
C SER A 80 7.70 -19.51 12.32
N LYS A 81 8.07 -19.93 13.51
CA LYS A 81 9.45 -19.72 14.01
C LYS A 81 10.47 -20.15 12.93
N SER A 82 10.15 -21.20 12.18
CA SER A 82 10.94 -21.75 11.08
C SER A 82 11.13 -20.75 9.93
N PHE A 83 10.13 -19.95 9.55
CA PHE A 83 10.29 -18.94 8.50
C PHE A 83 11.22 -17.79 8.95
N LYS A 84 11.11 -17.35 10.18
CA LYS A 84 12.00 -16.28 10.71
C LYS A 84 13.44 -16.75 10.86
N SER A 85 13.65 -18.02 11.21
CA SER A 85 15.00 -18.58 11.38
C SER A 85 15.81 -18.58 10.09
N ILE A 86 15.18 -18.64 8.91
CA ILE A 86 15.86 -18.53 7.60
C ILE A 86 16.66 -17.20 7.50
N PHE A 87 16.15 -16.14 8.09
CA PHE A 87 16.72 -14.79 8.04
C PHE A 87 17.46 -14.41 9.34
N GLN A 88 17.65 -15.37 10.24
CA GLN A 88 18.37 -15.13 11.49
C GLN A 88 19.81 -14.66 11.17
N ASN A 89 20.30 -13.66 11.89
CA ASN A 89 21.60 -13.03 11.70
C ASN A 89 21.80 -12.34 10.32
N LYS A 90 20.72 -12.09 9.58
CA LYS A 90 20.75 -11.32 8.33
C LYS A 90 20.20 -9.91 8.54
N LYS A 91 20.83 -8.93 7.90
CA LYS A 91 20.27 -7.60 7.71
C LYS A 91 19.32 -7.66 6.51
N VAL A 92 18.02 -7.47 6.75
CA VAL A 92 16.98 -7.65 5.71
C VAL A 92 16.28 -6.34 5.41
N TRP A 93 16.11 -6.06 4.13
CA TRP A 93 15.17 -5.08 3.63
C TRP A 93 14.40 -5.64 2.44
N VAL A 94 13.24 -5.05 2.12
CA VAL A 94 12.32 -5.59 1.11
C VAL A 94 12.08 -4.58 0.00
N ALA A 95 12.13 -5.05 -1.26
CA ALA A 95 11.61 -4.38 -2.43
C ALA A 95 10.30 -5.07 -2.83
N SER A 96 9.17 -4.42 -2.57
CA SER A 96 7.84 -5.02 -2.69
C SER A 96 7.07 -4.52 -3.89
N SER A 97 6.38 -5.43 -4.59
CA SER A 97 5.56 -5.15 -5.77
C SER A 97 6.35 -4.43 -6.88
N THR A 98 7.55 -4.91 -7.17
CA THR A 98 8.45 -4.31 -8.16
C THR A 98 7.97 -4.55 -9.59
N HIS A 99 8.24 -3.60 -10.46
CA HIS A 99 7.98 -3.67 -11.89
C HIS A 99 9.29 -3.68 -12.68
N LYS A 100 9.21 -3.95 -13.99
CA LYS A 100 10.38 -3.99 -14.88
C LYS A 100 11.30 -2.80 -14.65
N ASN A 101 12.60 -3.05 -14.53
CA ASN A 101 13.71 -2.14 -14.21
C ASN A 101 13.82 -1.75 -12.72
N GLU A 102 12.78 -1.91 -11.89
CA GLU A 102 12.88 -1.62 -10.46
C GLU A 102 13.65 -2.71 -9.71
N GLU A 103 13.65 -3.95 -10.20
CA GLU A 103 14.44 -5.03 -9.64
C GLU A 103 15.94 -4.77 -9.78
N ILE A 104 16.37 -4.32 -10.97
CA ILE A 104 17.77 -3.90 -11.23
C ILE A 104 18.14 -2.68 -10.38
N PHE A 105 17.22 -1.72 -10.26
CA PHE A 105 17.40 -0.55 -9.40
C PHE A 105 17.66 -0.96 -7.94
N CYS A 106 16.87 -1.91 -7.42
CA CYS A 106 17.03 -2.44 -6.07
C CYS A 106 18.31 -3.30 -5.92
N ALA A 107 18.68 -4.08 -6.93
CA ALA A 107 19.91 -4.85 -6.95
C ALA A 107 21.16 -3.93 -6.92
N LYS A 108 21.14 -2.82 -7.65
CA LYS A 108 22.21 -1.81 -7.56
C LYS A 108 22.28 -1.15 -6.18
N ALA A 109 21.14 -0.91 -5.51
CA ALA A 109 21.14 -0.45 -4.12
C ALA A 109 21.69 -1.50 -3.16
N HIS A 110 21.42 -2.78 -3.38
CA HIS A 110 22.03 -3.89 -2.62
C HIS A 110 23.56 -3.86 -2.72
N ILE A 111 24.12 -3.71 -3.92
CA ILE A 111 25.57 -3.63 -4.14
C ILE A 111 26.18 -2.50 -3.30
N GLU A 112 25.57 -1.33 -3.29
CA GLU A 112 26.04 -0.20 -2.46
C GLU A 112 25.98 -0.51 -0.96
N LEU A 113 24.88 -1.12 -0.50
CA LEU A 113 24.70 -1.50 0.91
C LEU A 113 25.67 -2.59 1.36
N LYS A 114 25.97 -3.56 0.50
CA LYS A 114 26.81 -4.70 0.79
C LYS A 114 28.25 -4.29 1.13
N LYS A 115 28.72 -3.15 0.60
CA LYS A 115 30.03 -2.57 0.94
C LYS A 115 30.25 -2.40 2.46
N GLN A 116 29.16 -2.11 3.19
CA GLN A 116 29.19 -1.87 4.64
C GLN A 116 28.47 -2.94 5.47
N ASN A 117 27.83 -3.93 4.82
CA ASN A 117 26.97 -4.91 5.49
C ASN A 117 27.19 -6.31 4.92
N LYS A 118 28.15 -7.08 5.46
CA LYS A 118 28.49 -8.44 4.96
C LYS A 118 27.32 -9.43 5.00
N ASN A 119 26.41 -9.35 5.99
CA ASN A 119 25.28 -10.27 6.16
C ASN A 119 23.96 -9.71 5.62
N LEU A 120 24.01 -9.00 4.49
CA LEU A 120 22.86 -8.35 3.88
C LEU A 120 22.10 -9.31 2.97
N ILE A 121 20.77 -9.31 3.07
CA ILE A 121 19.82 -9.92 2.12
C ILE A 121 18.82 -8.87 1.67
N THR A 122 18.65 -8.77 0.35
CA THR A 122 17.53 -8.00 -0.23
C THR A 122 16.45 -8.97 -0.68
N ILE A 123 15.25 -8.82 -0.15
CA ILE A 123 14.09 -9.57 -0.59
C ILE A 123 13.39 -8.80 -1.71
N ILE A 124 13.20 -9.40 -2.87
CA ILE A 124 12.47 -8.82 -4.00
C ILE A 124 11.16 -9.60 -4.18
N ILE A 125 10.04 -8.90 -4.12
CA ILE A 125 8.70 -9.42 -4.35
C ILE A 125 8.17 -8.76 -5.63
N PRO A 126 8.27 -9.43 -6.79
CA PRO A 126 7.78 -8.89 -8.05
C PRO A 126 6.26 -8.72 -8.04
N ARG A 127 5.75 -7.68 -8.68
CA ARG A 127 4.29 -7.53 -8.89
C ARG A 127 3.72 -8.66 -9.75
N HIS A 128 4.52 -9.19 -10.65
CA HIS A 128 4.13 -10.23 -11.60
C HIS A 128 5.13 -11.40 -11.53
N VAL A 129 4.73 -12.50 -10.92
CA VAL A 129 5.61 -13.67 -10.67
C VAL A 129 6.09 -14.37 -11.95
N HIS A 130 5.34 -14.30 -13.05
CA HIS A 130 5.75 -14.85 -14.35
C HIS A 130 7.06 -14.24 -14.88
N ARG A 131 7.49 -13.08 -14.35
CA ARG A 131 8.73 -12.41 -14.73
C ARG A 131 9.96 -12.93 -13.98
N VAL A 132 9.81 -13.83 -13.02
CA VAL A 132 10.90 -14.26 -12.13
C VAL A 132 12.09 -14.80 -12.92
N LYS A 133 11.89 -15.60 -13.95
CA LYS A 133 12.98 -16.12 -14.80
C LYS A 133 13.84 -14.99 -15.39
N GLN A 134 13.20 -13.93 -15.91
CA GLN A 134 13.92 -12.78 -16.47
C GLN A 134 14.63 -11.99 -15.37
N ILE A 135 13.97 -11.77 -14.23
CA ILE A 135 14.55 -11.05 -13.08
C ILE A 135 15.80 -11.75 -12.56
N VAL A 136 15.77 -13.07 -12.48
CA VAL A 136 16.95 -13.89 -12.10
C VAL A 136 18.12 -13.63 -13.05
N LYS A 137 17.89 -13.73 -14.36
CA LYS A 137 18.92 -13.47 -15.37
C LYS A 137 19.50 -12.05 -15.25
N ASP A 138 18.63 -11.05 -15.13
CA ASP A 138 19.03 -9.65 -15.05
C ASP A 138 19.89 -9.37 -13.80
N ILE A 139 19.55 -9.98 -12.67
CA ILE A 139 20.29 -9.81 -11.40
C ILE A 139 21.59 -10.61 -11.40
N GLN A 140 21.62 -11.82 -11.97
CA GLN A 140 22.85 -12.61 -12.11
C GLN A 140 23.89 -11.90 -13.00
N ASN A 141 23.46 -11.18 -14.03
CA ASN A 141 24.35 -10.36 -14.85
C ASN A 141 25.03 -9.22 -14.07
N LEU A 142 24.54 -8.88 -12.86
CA LEU A 142 25.20 -7.94 -11.95
C LEU A 142 26.17 -8.65 -10.96
N GLY A 143 26.43 -9.94 -11.13
CA GLY A 143 27.32 -10.74 -10.27
C GLY A 143 26.71 -11.09 -8.91
N LEU A 144 25.38 -11.00 -8.74
CA LEU A 144 24.70 -11.27 -7.48
C LEU A 144 24.15 -12.70 -7.42
N SER A 145 24.33 -13.35 -6.28
CA SER A 145 23.81 -14.68 -6.00
C SER A 145 22.36 -14.65 -5.53
N ILE A 146 21.54 -15.57 -6.04
CA ILE A 146 20.08 -15.56 -5.84
C ILE A 146 19.61 -16.81 -5.12
N ALA A 147 18.62 -16.65 -4.25
CA ALA A 147 17.74 -17.71 -3.77
C ALA A 147 16.29 -17.41 -4.20
N ILE A 148 15.58 -18.45 -4.66
CA ILE A 148 14.16 -18.35 -5.06
C ILE A 148 13.32 -18.96 -3.94
N HIS A 149 12.23 -18.28 -3.56
CA HIS A 149 11.42 -18.65 -2.40
C HIS A 149 10.83 -20.06 -2.48
N SER A 150 10.20 -20.42 -3.59
CA SER A 150 9.54 -21.73 -3.75
C SER A 150 10.50 -22.92 -3.72
N SER A 151 11.76 -22.73 -4.16
CA SER A 151 12.77 -23.78 -4.23
C SER A 151 13.80 -23.73 -3.11
N ASN A 152 13.75 -22.70 -2.23
CA ASN A 152 14.74 -22.54 -1.17
C ASN A 152 14.38 -23.38 0.05
N LYS A 153 15.25 -24.35 0.38
CA LYS A 153 15.15 -25.19 1.58
C LYS A 153 15.68 -24.52 2.87
N GLY A 154 15.70 -23.18 2.93
CA GLY A 154 16.09 -22.42 4.13
C GLY A 154 17.58 -22.04 4.21
N ASN A 155 18.39 -22.34 3.20
CA ASN A 155 19.81 -21.98 3.19
C ASN A 155 20.06 -20.67 2.42
N LEU A 156 20.46 -19.62 3.15
CA LEU A 156 20.83 -18.30 2.60
C LEU A 156 22.35 -18.02 2.68
N LYS A 157 23.18 -19.04 2.92
CA LYS A 157 24.64 -18.88 2.94
C LYS A 157 25.12 -18.43 1.56
N GLY A 158 25.91 -17.37 1.49
CA GLY A 158 26.44 -16.82 0.23
C GLY A 158 25.39 -16.21 -0.71
N LYS A 159 24.15 -16.03 -0.29
CA LYS A 159 23.10 -15.41 -1.11
C LYS A 159 22.98 -13.91 -0.85
N ASP A 160 22.72 -13.16 -1.92
CA ASP A 160 22.55 -11.71 -1.93
C ASP A 160 21.08 -11.31 -2.01
N ILE A 161 20.39 -11.90 -2.96
CA ILE A 161 19.01 -11.57 -3.30
C ILE A 161 18.11 -12.79 -3.03
N TYR A 162 16.98 -12.55 -2.40
CA TYR A 162 15.92 -13.52 -2.20
C TYR A 162 14.69 -13.10 -3.00
N ILE A 163 14.33 -13.88 -4.03
CA ILE A 163 13.19 -13.56 -4.89
C ILE A 163 11.98 -14.36 -4.44
N VAL A 164 10.85 -13.66 -4.22
CA VAL A 164 9.57 -14.27 -3.86
C VAL A 164 8.76 -14.49 -5.13
N ASP A 165 8.60 -15.74 -5.50
CA ASP A 165 7.88 -16.19 -6.70
C ASP A 165 6.49 -16.77 -6.40
N THR A 166 5.93 -16.44 -5.24
CA THR A 166 4.60 -16.86 -4.78
C THR A 166 3.67 -15.69 -4.53
N PHE A 167 2.35 -15.93 -4.55
CA PHE A 167 1.34 -14.92 -4.26
C PHE A 167 0.86 -14.94 -2.80
N GLY A 168 0.33 -13.81 -2.32
CA GLY A 168 -0.36 -13.72 -1.03
C GLY A 168 0.53 -13.61 0.21
N GLU A 169 1.85 -13.63 0.05
CA GLU A 169 2.79 -13.73 1.17
C GLU A 169 3.49 -12.41 1.55
N THR A 170 3.16 -11.31 0.86
CA THR A 170 3.83 -10.01 1.02
C THR A 170 3.89 -9.55 2.47
N LYS A 171 2.81 -9.75 3.24
CA LYS A 171 2.69 -9.33 4.64
C LYS A 171 3.76 -9.95 5.53
N LYS A 172 4.05 -11.25 5.39
CA LYS A 172 5.08 -11.94 6.20
C LYS A 172 6.48 -11.36 5.97
N PHE A 173 6.78 -10.95 4.73
CA PHE A 173 8.05 -10.32 4.40
C PHE A 173 8.13 -8.87 4.90
N HIS A 174 7.04 -8.10 4.85
CA HIS A 174 6.97 -6.78 5.47
C HIS A 174 7.20 -6.84 6.98
N GLU A 175 6.74 -7.91 7.64
CA GLU A 175 6.98 -8.13 9.05
C GLU A 175 8.45 -8.44 9.40
N LEU A 176 9.26 -8.92 8.47
CA LEU A 176 10.70 -9.11 8.67
C LEU A 176 11.47 -7.79 8.54
N ALA A 177 11.11 -6.97 7.55
CA ALA A 177 11.91 -5.83 7.14
C ALA A 177 11.68 -4.58 8.01
N SER A 178 12.76 -3.81 8.22
CA SER A 178 12.71 -2.48 8.83
C SER A 178 12.61 -1.36 7.80
N SER A 179 12.91 -1.65 6.55
CA SER A 179 12.76 -0.75 5.40
C SER A 179 12.14 -1.50 4.24
N VAL A 180 11.17 -0.87 3.57
CA VAL A 180 10.47 -1.41 2.40
C VAL A 180 10.49 -0.38 1.29
N PHE A 181 11.05 -0.73 0.14
CA PHE A 181 10.85 -0.01 -1.10
C PHE A 181 9.55 -0.50 -1.77
N LEU A 182 8.70 0.42 -2.19
CA LEU A 182 7.45 0.09 -2.88
C LEU A 182 7.55 0.41 -4.37
N GLY A 183 7.40 -0.63 -5.17
CA GLY A 183 7.49 -0.60 -6.61
C GLY A 183 6.32 0.09 -7.31
N GLY A 184 6.38 0.16 -8.64
CA GLY A 184 5.48 0.95 -9.47
C GLY A 184 5.65 2.46 -9.24
N SER A 185 6.71 2.86 -8.55
CA SER A 185 6.93 4.22 -8.10
C SER A 185 8.14 4.90 -8.76
N ILE A 186 9.15 4.15 -9.21
CA ILE A 186 10.20 4.64 -10.11
C ILE A 186 9.66 4.68 -11.54
N VAL A 187 8.99 3.63 -11.96
CA VAL A 187 8.28 3.57 -13.23
C VAL A 187 6.89 4.20 -13.10
N SER A 188 6.31 4.68 -14.22
CA SER A 188 5.03 5.42 -14.24
C SER A 188 3.80 4.50 -14.08
N ARG A 189 3.71 3.78 -12.93
CA ARG A 189 2.57 2.91 -12.56
C ARG A 189 1.71 3.47 -11.44
N GLY A 190 2.06 4.66 -10.91
CA GLY A 190 1.30 5.35 -9.86
C GLY A 190 1.48 4.82 -8.45
N GLY A 191 2.50 3.98 -8.22
CA GLY A 191 2.85 3.43 -6.91
C GLY A 191 1.89 2.37 -6.37
N GLN A 192 2.31 1.70 -5.29
CA GLN A 192 1.57 0.65 -4.59
C GLN A 192 1.11 1.13 -3.21
N ASN A 193 0.18 0.37 -2.58
CA ASN A 193 -0.35 0.71 -1.27
C ASN A 193 0.73 0.59 -0.17
N PRO A 194 1.11 1.70 0.51
CA PRO A 194 2.17 1.65 1.51
C PRO A 194 1.71 1.23 2.91
N LEU A 195 0.40 1.09 3.13
CA LEU A 195 -0.15 0.99 4.49
C LEU A 195 0.19 -0.32 5.19
N GLU A 196 0.25 -1.42 4.45
CA GLU A 196 0.61 -2.73 5.02
C GLU A 196 2.04 -2.70 5.59
N ALA A 197 3.00 -2.25 4.79
CA ALA A 197 4.38 -2.10 5.24
C ALA A 197 4.53 -1.04 6.35
N ALA A 198 3.77 0.06 6.30
CA ALA A 198 3.79 1.08 7.34
C ALA A 198 3.27 0.55 8.70
N ARG A 199 2.25 -0.31 8.69
CA ARG A 199 1.70 -0.96 9.90
C ARG A 199 2.69 -1.94 10.53
N SER A 200 3.60 -2.54 9.76
CA SER A 200 4.67 -3.39 10.30
C SER A 200 5.79 -2.59 10.99
N GLY A 201 5.76 -1.27 10.91
CA GLY A 201 6.78 -0.38 11.48
C GLY A 201 7.98 -0.14 10.57
N ALA A 202 7.88 -0.54 9.31
CA ALA A 202 8.93 -0.31 8.33
C ALA A 202 8.99 1.16 7.87
N ARG A 203 10.19 1.65 7.56
CA ARG A 203 10.38 2.85 6.76
C ARG A 203 9.97 2.57 5.32
N ILE A 204 9.16 3.44 4.73
CA ILE A 204 8.71 3.33 3.36
C ILE A 204 9.60 4.17 2.44
N LEU A 205 10.15 3.55 1.41
CA LEU A 205 10.95 4.20 0.38
C LEU A 205 10.22 4.05 -0.95
N HIS A 206 10.13 5.12 -1.74
CA HIS A 206 9.37 5.12 -2.98
C HIS A 206 9.92 6.11 -4.00
N GLY A 207 9.67 5.87 -5.27
CA GLY A 207 9.94 6.82 -6.36
C GLY A 207 8.95 7.98 -6.41
N PRO A 208 9.04 8.84 -7.45
CA PRO A 208 8.17 10.01 -7.59
C PRO A 208 6.73 9.68 -7.99
N ASN A 209 6.49 8.53 -8.64
CA ASN A 209 5.19 8.17 -9.22
C ASN A 209 4.31 7.47 -8.18
N ILE A 210 3.44 8.23 -7.50
CA ILE A 210 2.60 7.73 -6.39
C ILE A 210 1.12 8.15 -6.52
N ASP A 211 0.66 8.47 -7.72
CA ASP A 211 -0.66 9.09 -7.96
C ASP A 211 -1.83 8.26 -7.47
N ASN A 212 -1.71 6.92 -7.46
CA ASN A 212 -2.75 6.03 -6.96
C ASN A 212 -2.97 6.16 -5.45
N PHE A 213 -1.96 6.63 -4.70
CA PHE A 213 -1.96 6.71 -3.24
C PHE A 213 -1.43 8.05 -2.71
N LYS A 214 -1.50 9.12 -3.51
CA LYS A 214 -0.94 10.44 -3.22
C LYS A 214 -1.28 10.94 -1.81
N ASP A 215 -2.55 10.86 -1.41
CA ASP A 215 -2.99 11.32 -0.08
C ASP A 215 -2.40 10.47 1.06
N VAL A 216 -2.28 9.15 0.82
CA VAL A 216 -1.67 8.24 1.80
C VAL A 216 -0.20 8.57 1.97
N TYR A 217 0.54 8.71 0.88
CA TYR A 217 1.96 9.11 0.94
C TYR A 217 2.18 10.49 1.54
N LYS A 218 1.27 11.45 1.28
CA LYS A 218 1.31 12.78 1.92
C LYS A 218 1.24 12.67 3.44
N LEU A 219 0.32 11.85 3.96
CA LEU A 219 0.22 11.60 5.40
C LEU A 219 1.45 10.85 5.94
N LEU A 220 1.93 9.82 5.25
CA LEU A 220 3.10 9.07 5.68
C LEU A 220 4.38 9.93 5.68
N LYS A 221 4.52 10.86 4.73
CA LYS A 221 5.60 11.86 4.71
C LYS A 221 5.51 12.80 5.90
N PHE A 222 4.33 13.34 6.20
CA PHE A 222 4.10 14.19 7.38
C PHE A 222 4.47 13.46 8.69
N LEU A 223 4.14 12.16 8.78
CA LEU A 223 4.51 11.32 9.91
C LEU A 223 5.98 10.85 9.90
N LYS A 224 6.80 11.30 8.94
CA LYS A 224 8.20 10.88 8.74
C LYS A 224 8.35 9.36 8.59
N ILE A 225 7.37 8.70 7.99
CA ILE A 225 7.36 7.25 7.71
C ILE A 225 7.82 6.97 6.29
N SER A 226 7.46 7.80 5.30
CA SER A 226 7.85 7.63 3.91
C SER A 226 8.85 8.68 3.44
N ILE A 227 9.74 8.27 2.54
CA ILE A 227 10.76 9.12 1.91
C ILE A 227 10.81 8.81 0.42
N GLN A 228 10.77 9.85 -0.40
CA GLN A 228 10.95 9.72 -1.83
C GLN A 228 12.44 9.59 -2.18
N ILE A 229 12.73 8.67 -3.12
CA ILE A 229 14.08 8.43 -3.65
C ILE A 229 14.07 8.50 -5.19
N ARG A 230 15.24 8.73 -5.78
CA ARG A 230 15.41 8.84 -7.25
C ARG A 230 16.61 8.07 -7.78
N SER A 231 17.46 7.51 -6.92
CA SER A 231 18.64 6.74 -7.34
C SER A 231 18.91 5.56 -6.42
N PRO A 232 19.57 4.49 -6.92
CA PRO A 232 19.96 3.34 -6.11
C PRO A 232 20.86 3.74 -4.92
N LYS A 233 21.81 4.65 -5.11
CA LYS A 233 22.69 5.16 -4.05
C LYS A 233 21.89 5.86 -2.94
N LYS A 234 20.88 6.68 -3.32
CA LYS A 234 20.00 7.33 -2.34
C LYS A 234 19.10 6.32 -1.63
N LEU A 235 18.59 5.29 -2.34
CA LEU A 235 17.85 4.20 -1.73
C LEU A 235 18.71 3.51 -0.67
N ALA A 236 19.93 3.10 -1.01
CA ALA A 236 20.87 2.46 -0.10
C ALA A 236 21.12 3.29 1.17
N SER A 237 21.41 4.58 1.02
CA SER A 237 21.73 5.47 2.17
C SER A 237 20.57 5.66 3.15
N LEU A 238 19.34 5.32 2.78
CA LEU A 238 18.15 5.53 3.60
C LEU A 238 17.58 4.24 4.19
N ILE A 239 18.12 3.07 3.84
CA ILE A 239 17.68 1.79 4.41
C ILE A 239 18.11 1.70 5.87
N LEU A 240 17.17 1.33 6.72
CA LEU A 240 17.37 1.07 8.15
C LEU A 240 17.10 -0.40 8.46
N PHE A 241 17.79 -0.90 9.48
CA PHE A 241 17.63 -2.26 9.99
C PHE A 241 17.00 -2.33 11.39
N LYS A 242 16.41 -1.20 11.85
CA LYS A 242 15.65 -1.12 13.11
C LYS A 242 14.26 -0.60 12.84
N LYS A 243 13.23 -1.34 13.27
CA LYS A 243 11.81 -0.97 13.15
C LYS A 243 11.42 0.15 14.09
N ASN A 244 10.45 0.95 13.68
CA ASN A 244 9.86 1.96 14.54
C ASN A 244 8.43 1.55 14.97
N LYS A 245 8.34 0.86 16.10
CA LYS A 245 7.07 0.39 16.68
C LYS A 245 6.09 1.53 16.97
N TYR A 246 6.58 2.70 17.41
CA TYR A 246 5.73 3.86 17.68
C TYR A 246 5.00 4.36 16.42
N LYS A 247 5.71 4.43 15.29
CA LYS A 247 5.10 4.82 14.02
C LYS A 247 4.08 3.82 13.53
N ALA A 248 4.31 2.53 13.73
CA ALA A 248 3.33 1.46 13.44
C ALA A 248 2.04 1.66 14.24
N LEU A 249 2.16 1.86 15.56
CA LEU A 249 1.01 2.10 16.43
C LEU A 249 0.22 3.35 16.01
N LYS A 250 0.90 4.42 15.59
CA LYS A 250 0.25 5.66 15.11
C LYS A 250 -0.63 5.38 13.87
N ILE A 251 -0.15 4.60 12.90
CA ILE A 251 -0.92 4.21 11.72
C ILE A 251 -2.12 3.33 12.10
N LYS A 252 -1.92 2.36 12.98
CA LYS A 252 -3.01 1.49 13.49
C LYS A 252 -4.09 2.30 14.22
N LYS A 253 -3.69 3.28 15.05
CA LYS A 253 -4.62 4.19 15.76
C LYS A 253 -5.47 5.02 14.78
N ILE A 254 -4.86 5.54 13.71
CA ILE A 254 -5.59 6.26 12.65
C ILE A 254 -6.63 5.34 11.99
N GLY A 255 -6.25 4.12 11.61
CA GLY A 255 -7.15 3.15 11.01
C GLY A 255 -8.33 2.79 11.92
N ARG A 256 -8.07 2.54 13.22
CA ARG A 256 -9.11 2.24 14.21
C ARG A 256 -10.08 3.41 14.40
N LYS A 257 -9.57 4.65 14.45
CA LYS A 257 -10.41 5.85 14.55
C LYS A 257 -11.36 5.98 13.34
N ILE A 258 -10.85 5.75 12.12
CA ILE A 258 -11.65 5.78 10.91
C ILE A 258 -12.70 4.66 10.94
N PHE A 259 -12.34 3.44 11.34
CA PHE A 259 -13.24 2.31 11.46
C PHE A 259 -14.41 2.62 12.40
N ASN A 260 -14.11 3.01 13.64
CA ASN A 260 -15.14 3.30 14.64
C ASN A 260 -16.08 4.40 14.16
N LYS A 261 -15.54 5.49 13.58
CA LYS A 261 -16.35 6.56 13.01
C LYS A 261 -17.26 6.07 11.88
N THR A 262 -16.75 5.16 11.02
CA THR A 262 -17.52 4.60 9.92
C THR A 262 -18.69 3.76 10.44
N ILE A 263 -18.46 2.91 11.44
CA ILE A 263 -19.53 2.08 12.04
C ILE A 263 -20.60 2.97 12.66
N ILE A 264 -20.23 3.94 13.47
CA ILE A 264 -21.19 4.87 14.09
C ILE A 264 -22.06 5.59 13.03
N GLU A 265 -21.46 6.06 11.95
CA GLU A 265 -22.20 6.72 10.86
C GLU A 265 -23.18 5.76 10.16
N ILE A 266 -22.77 4.51 9.92
CA ILE A 266 -23.62 3.50 9.29
C ILE A 266 -24.77 3.10 10.22
N ASP A 267 -24.50 2.86 11.51
CA ASP A 267 -25.53 2.52 12.51
C ASP A 267 -26.57 3.64 12.65
N ASN A 268 -26.11 4.89 12.71
CA ASN A 268 -27.00 6.05 12.74
C ASN A 268 -27.89 6.14 11.49
N LEU A 269 -27.35 5.83 10.31
CA LEU A 269 -28.13 5.81 9.08
C LEU A 269 -29.18 4.70 9.09
N ILE A 270 -28.81 3.51 9.48
CA ILE A 270 -29.72 2.36 9.57
C ILE A 270 -30.88 2.71 10.54
N ASN A 271 -30.56 3.15 11.75
CA ASN A 271 -31.55 3.49 12.76
C ASN A 271 -32.51 4.62 12.30
N ASN A 272 -32.00 5.62 11.57
CA ASN A 272 -32.82 6.74 11.09
C ASN A 272 -33.73 6.35 9.91
N GLU A 273 -33.30 5.43 9.05
CA GLU A 273 -34.10 4.97 7.90
C GLU A 273 -35.14 3.92 8.32
N PHE A 274 -34.81 3.00 9.28
CA PHE A 274 -35.77 2.03 9.82
C PHE A 274 -36.80 2.63 10.77
N LYS A 275 -36.52 3.77 11.42
CA LYS A 275 -37.53 4.49 12.23
C LYS A 275 -38.55 5.27 11.39
N LYS A 276 -38.33 5.41 10.09
CA LYS A 276 -39.25 6.07 9.16
C LYS A 276 -40.19 5.06 8.42
N THR A 277 -40.04 3.78 8.71
CA THR A 277 -40.89 2.69 8.21
C THR A 277 -41.81 2.18 9.29
#